data_6d12ebb38a9c68d58d77f02c42b0f8bc
#
_entry.id   6d12ebb38a9c68d58d77f02c42b0f8bc
#
_cell.length_a   1.000
_cell.length_b   1.000
_cell.length_c   1.000
_cell.angle_alpha   90.00
_cell.angle_beta   90.00
_cell.angle_gamma   90.00
#
_symmetry.space_group_name_H-M   'P 1'
#
loop_
_entity.id
_entity.type
_entity.pdbx_description
1 polymer ?
#
loop_
_entity_poly.entity_id
_entity_poly.type
_entity_poly.pdbx_seq_one_letter_code
_entity_poly.pdbx_strand_id
1 'polypeptide(L)'
;HSPDNNCLAIDVSDPVGIQMLLKQFNVKLVNAQKYIELARSIKSDDELICMKASIETAEKGMWLMRDKLQAGMTEEELWSYMHKVNIENGGEWFETRLLVSGPRTNPWLQECSNRVIESGDLVAFDTDMVGPYGYCADISRTFVEGNRLNDEQKRLYSMSLEHINHNKSLIKAGLNFREFAEKSWKLPDNCYDNHYPCIIHGVGLCDEWPLVAYPNRDFSNADYSANFEENMTICVESYVGEVGGKEGIKLEDQFVVTKDGLKQLSSFPYEIDI
;
A
#
# COMPACT_ATOMS: atom_id res chain seq x y z
N HIS A 1 28.77 24.26 -2.53
CA HIS A 1 29.83 23.88 -1.60
C HIS A 1 30.29 25.10 -0.83
N SER A 2 29.94 25.20 0.44
CA SER A 2 30.57 26.14 1.35
C SER A 2 31.86 25.47 1.86
N PRO A 3 33.03 26.08 1.74
CA PRO A 3 34.29 25.49 2.20
C PRO A 3 34.35 25.14 3.68
N ASP A 4 33.46 25.75 4.47
CA ASP A 4 33.44 25.60 5.94
C ASP A 4 32.40 24.57 6.44
N ASN A 5 31.66 23.89 5.57
CA ASN A 5 30.64 22.95 5.97
C ASN A 5 30.95 21.52 5.48
N ASN A 6 31.75 20.81 6.25
CA ASN A 6 32.07 19.40 6.03
C ASN A 6 30.91 18.49 6.45
N CYS A 7 29.67 18.84 6.10
CA CYS A 7 28.48 18.06 6.42
C CYS A 7 27.91 17.43 5.13
N LEU A 8 27.72 16.11 5.14
CA LEU A 8 27.08 15.35 4.09
C LEU A 8 25.78 14.74 4.63
N ALA A 9 24.65 15.09 4.03
CA ALA A 9 23.37 14.51 4.33
C ALA A 9 23.13 13.27 3.45
N ILE A 10 22.81 12.14 4.05
CA ILE A 10 22.47 10.89 3.39
C ILE A 10 21.19 10.31 3.97
N ASP A 11 20.37 9.68 3.15
CA ASP A 11 19.15 8.98 3.58
C ASP A 11 19.43 7.51 3.87
N VAL A 12 19.96 6.78 2.90
CA VAL A 12 20.28 5.36 3.01
C VAL A 12 21.69 5.12 2.48
N SER A 13 22.46 4.30 3.19
CA SER A 13 23.75 3.78 2.71
C SER A 13 24.06 2.48 3.44
N ASP A 14 24.79 1.59 2.78
CA ASP A 14 25.33 0.40 3.43
C ASP A 14 26.44 0.73 4.43
N PRO A 15 26.72 -0.16 5.43
CA PRO A 15 27.72 0.10 6.45
C PRO A 15 29.15 0.29 5.90
N VAL A 16 29.49 -0.37 4.80
CA VAL A 16 30.82 -0.25 4.17
C VAL A 16 30.95 1.10 3.48
N GLY A 17 29.91 1.55 2.78
CA GLY A 17 29.82 2.88 2.16
C GLY A 17 30.01 3.99 3.19
N ILE A 18 29.33 3.91 4.35
CA ILE A 18 29.50 4.85 5.46
C ILE A 18 30.95 4.88 5.97
N GLN A 19 31.55 3.70 6.20
CA GLN A 19 32.93 3.61 6.67
C GLN A 19 33.92 4.20 5.65
N MET A 20 33.71 3.96 4.37
CA MET A 20 34.56 4.52 3.31
C MET A 20 34.44 6.05 3.24
N LEU A 21 33.22 6.60 3.32
CA LEU A 21 32.98 8.04 3.35
C LEU A 21 33.71 8.71 4.53
N LEU A 22 33.55 8.15 5.72
CA LEU A 22 34.21 8.67 6.92
C LEU A 22 35.75 8.54 6.87
N LYS A 23 36.26 7.49 6.22
CA LYS A 23 37.72 7.26 6.09
C LYS A 23 38.36 8.16 5.03
N GLN A 24 37.66 8.41 3.92
CA GLN A 24 38.21 9.17 2.79
C GLN A 24 37.98 10.67 2.89
N PHE A 25 36.91 11.06 3.56
CA PHE A 25 36.49 12.46 3.67
C PHE A 25 36.33 12.85 5.14
N ASN A 26 36.85 14.00 5.50
CA ASN A 26 36.63 14.55 6.83
C ASN A 26 35.26 15.22 6.88
N VAL A 27 34.18 14.41 6.84
CA VAL A 27 32.79 14.88 6.79
C VAL A 27 32.02 14.43 8.03
N LYS A 28 31.08 15.27 8.46
CA LYS A 28 30.03 14.87 9.40
C LYS A 28 28.85 14.34 8.61
N LEU A 29 28.41 13.13 8.91
CA LEU A 29 27.19 12.56 8.30
C LEU A 29 25.97 12.99 9.12
N VAL A 30 24.91 13.37 8.42
CA VAL A 30 23.58 13.67 8.99
C VAL A 30 22.51 12.93 8.22
N ASN A 31 21.43 12.56 8.88
CA ASN A 31 20.31 11.86 8.25
C ASN A 31 19.51 12.84 7.40
N ALA A 32 19.38 12.52 6.09
CA ALA A 32 18.60 13.29 5.13
C ALA A 32 17.19 12.76 4.89
N GLN A 33 16.87 11.56 5.39
CA GLN A 33 15.61 10.85 5.07
C GLN A 33 14.38 11.75 5.22
N LYS A 34 14.22 12.41 6.37
CA LYS A 34 13.09 13.30 6.60
C LYS A 34 12.91 14.37 5.51
N TYR A 35 14.01 14.96 5.07
CA TYR A 35 13.96 16.04 4.08
C TYR A 35 13.65 15.52 2.68
N ILE A 36 14.15 14.35 2.34
CA ILE A 36 13.87 13.67 1.08
C ILE A 36 12.42 13.21 1.04
N GLU A 37 11.92 12.59 2.10
CA GLU A 37 10.51 12.19 2.23
C GLU A 37 9.56 13.40 2.08
N LEU A 38 9.83 14.49 2.78
CA LEU A 38 9.03 15.71 2.66
C LEU A 38 9.09 16.31 1.25
N ALA A 39 10.26 16.28 0.59
CA ALA A 39 10.40 16.79 -0.76
C ALA A 39 9.62 15.97 -1.80
N ARG A 40 9.46 14.65 -1.55
CA ARG A 40 8.75 13.71 -2.42
C ARG A 40 7.25 13.69 -2.18
N SER A 41 6.80 14.08 -0.99
CA SER A 41 5.41 13.90 -0.56
C SER A 41 4.40 14.68 -1.41
N ILE A 42 4.77 15.85 -1.94
CA ILE A 42 3.93 16.70 -2.79
C ILE A 42 4.27 16.44 -4.25
N LYS A 43 3.34 15.91 -5.01
CA LYS A 43 3.54 15.52 -6.41
C LYS A 43 3.23 16.66 -7.37
N SER A 44 4.07 16.82 -8.37
CA SER A 44 3.80 17.65 -9.53
C SER A 44 2.78 16.99 -10.47
N ASP A 45 2.24 17.76 -11.40
CA ASP A 45 1.32 17.24 -12.43
C ASP A 45 1.99 16.16 -13.30
N ASP A 46 3.28 16.31 -13.62
CA ASP A 46 4.04 15.32 -14.41
C ASP A 46 4.24 14.01 -13.64
N GLU A 47 4.50 14.07 -12.34
CA GLU A 47 4.58 12.89 -11.47
C GLU A 47 3.23 12.16 -11.40
N LEU A 48 2.13 12.89 -11.28
CA LEU A 48 0.78 12.30 -11.29
C LEU A 48 0.46 11.59 -12.62
N ILE A 49 0.98 12.09 -13.76
CA ILE A 49 0.87 11.41 -15.07
C ILE A 49 1.65 10.09 -15.06
N CYS A 50 2.87 10.08 -14.52
CA CYS A 50 3.69 8.87 -14.40
C CYS A 50 3.02 7.84 -13.46
N MET A 51 2.53 8.27 -12.31
CA MET A 51 1.80 7.41 -11.37
C MET A 51 0.56 6.80 -12.01
N LYS A 52 -0.18 7.58 -12.80
CA LYS A 52 -1.35 7.07 -13.52
C LYS A 52 -0.98 5.97 -14.51
N ALA A 53 0.14 6.08 -15.22
CA ALA A 53 0.61 5.03 -16.13
C ALA A 53 0.95 3.72 -15.37
N SER A 54 1.52 3.82 -14.19
CA SER A 54 1.78 2.66 -13.31
C SER A 54 0.47 2.04 -12.82
N ILE A 55 -0.48 2.84 -12.35
CA ILE A 55 -1.80 2.37 -11.91
C ILE A 55 -2.55 1.67 -13.07
N GLU A 56 -2.57 2.25 -14.26
CA GLU A 56 -3.20 1.62 -15.43
C GLU A 56 -2.54 0.28 -15.79
N THR A 57 -1.23 0.15 -15.56
CA THR A 57 -0.50 -1.11 -15.75
C THR A 57 -0.85 -2.13 -14.67
N ALA A 58 -0.92 -1.72 -13.40
CA ALA A 58 -1.35 -2.58 -12.31
C ALA A 58 -2.77 -3.10 -12.54
N GLU A 59 -3.71 -2.22 -12.90
CA GLU A 59 -5.09 -2.61 -13.18
C GLU A 59 -5.23 -3.60 -14.35
N LYS A 60 -4.40 -3.48 -15.39
CA LYS A 60 -4.33 -4.51 -16.45
C LYS A 60 -3.88 -5.87 -15.90
N GLY A 61 -2.91 -5.88 -15.01
CA GLY A 61 -2.44 -7.09 -14.33
C GLY A 61 -3.52 -7.70 -13.45
N MET A 62 -4.23 -6.86 -12.69
CA MET A 62 -5.35 -7.28 -11.84
C MET A 62 -6.49 -7.91 -12.66
N TRP A 63 -6.85 -7.30 -13.80
CA TRP A 63 -7.83 -7.89 -14.71
C TRP A 63 -7.38 -9.22 -15.28
N LEU A 64 -6.10 -9.36 -15.64
CA LEU A 64 -5.57 -10.62 -16.13
C LEU A 64 -5.57 -11.69 -15.03
N MET A 65 -5.17 -11.33 -13.79
CA MET A 65 -5.28 -12.26 -12.66
C MET A 65 -6.73 -12.68 -12.42
N ARG A 66 -7.68 -11.74 -12.46
CA ARG A 66 -9.11 -12.05 -12.26
C ARG A 66 -9.65 -12.99 -13.33
N ASP A 67 -9.27 -12.78 -14.61
CA ASP A 67 -9.66 -13.65 -15.74
C ASP A 67 -9.06 -15.07 -15.62
N LYS A 68 -7.84 -15.18 -15.10
CA LYS A 68 -7.10 -16.45 -15.00
C LYS A 68 -7.33 -17.21 -13.71
N LEU A 69 -7.88 -16.57 -12.68
CA LEU A 69 -8.12 -17.20 -11.39
C LEU A 69 -9.03 -18.42 -11.53
N GLN A 70 -8.51 -19.58 -11.14
CA GLN A 70 -9.26 -20.84 -11.10
C GLN A 70 -8.71 -21.77 -10.02
N ALA A 71 -9.57 -22.60 -9.45
CA ALA A 71 -9.16 -23.65 -8.54
C ALA A 71 -8.16 -24.60 -9.21
N GLY A 72 -7.18 -25.06 -8.44
CA GLY A 72 -6.13 -25.97 -8.91
C GLY A 72 -4.83 -25.28 -9.33
N MET A 73 -4.83 -23.96 -9.55
CA MET A 73 -3.58 -23.20 -9.73
C MET A 73 -2.95 -22.82 -8.40
N THR A 74 -1.65 -22.53 -8.41
CA THR A 74 -0.95 -22.05 -7.21
C THR A 74 -1.03 -20.53 -7.08
N GLU A 75 -0.79 -20.03 -5.86
CA GLU A 75 -0.68 -18.58 -5.62
C GLU A 75 0.43 -17.95 -6.47
N GLU A 76 1.59 -18.64 -6.61
CA GLU A 76 2.72 -18.18 -7.43
C GLU A 76 2.36 -18.15 -8.93
N GLU A 77 1.60 -19.12 -9.44
CA GLU A 77 1.12 -19.12 -10.83
C GLU A 77 0.21 -17.90 -11.07
N LEU A 78 -0.72 -17.63 -10.16
CA LEU A 78 -1.59 -16.46 -10.28
C LEU A 78 -0.80 -15.14 -10.23
N TRP A 79 0.12 -15.01 -9.26
CA TRP A 79 0.95 -13.82 -9.12
C TRP A 79 1.85 -13.54 -10.33
N SER A 80 2.29 -14.60 -11.02
CA SER A 80 3.13 -14.48 -12.21
C SER A 80 2.50 -13.64 -13.33
N TYR A 81 1.18 -13.58 -13.42
CA TYR A 81 0.49 -12.74 -14.41
C TYR A 81 0.69 -11.25 -14.15
N MET A 82 0.75 -10.83 -12.90
CA MET A 82 1.04 -9.44 -12.54
C MET A 82 2.46 -9.06 -13.00
N HIS A 83 3.47 -9.89 -12.70
CA HIS A 83 4.84 -9.69 -13.17
C HIS A 83 4.94 -9.61 -14.69
N LYS A 84 4.25 -10.51 -15.39
CA LYS A 84 4.21 -10.52 -16.85
C LYS A 84 3.70 -9.19 -17.40
N VAL A 85 2.57 -8.70 -16.89
CA VAL A 85 1.96 -7.45 -17.36
C VAL A 85 2.86 -6.27 -17.05
N ASN A 86 3.46 -6.20 -15.86
CA ASN A 86 4.37 -5.12 -15.48
C ASN A 86 5.54 -5.01 -16.47
N ILE A 87 6.24 -6.11 -16.72
CA ILE A 87 7.39 -6.14 -17.65
C ILE A 87 6.97 -5.82 -19.09
N GLU A 88 5.85 -6.36 -19.56
CA GLU A 88 5.34 -6.09 -20.93
C GLU A 88 4.97 -4.62 -21.17
N ASN A 89 4.63 -3.89 -20.11
CA ASN A 89 4.27 -2.47 -20.19
C ASN A 89 5.42 -1.52 -19.78
N GLY A 90 6.65 -2.02 -19.61
CA GLY A 90 7.83 -1.21 -19.31
C GLY A 90 7.99 -0.86 -17.84
N GLY A 91 7.35 -1.61 -16.95
CA GLY A 91 7.56 -1.50 -15.51
C GLY A 91 8.85 -2.19 -15.04
N GLU A 92 9.21 -2.00 -13.80
CA GLU A 92 10.53 -2.37 -13.28
C GLU A 92 10.48 -3.63 -12.39
N TRP A 93 9.85 -3.55 -11.21
CA TRP A 93 9.88 -4.63 -10.23
C TRP A 93 8.68 -4.55 -9.26
N PHE A 94 8.69 -5.34 -8.19
CA PHE A 94 7.70 -5.33 -7.12
C PHE A 94 8.43 -5.26 -5.79
N GLU A 95 7.95 -4.45 -4.87
CA GLU A 95 8.54 -4.36 -3.54
C GLU A 95 8.25 -5.62 -2.72
N THR A 96 7.08 -6.22 -2.92
CA THR A 96 6.65 -7.45 -2.26
C THR A 96 6.01 -8.44 -3.26
N ARG A 97 5.63 -9.62 -2.78
CA ARG A 97 4.85 -10.62 -3.53
C ARG A 97 3.61 -11.00 -2.72
N LEU A 98 2.94 -9.99 -2.19
CA LEU A 98 1.78 -10.19 -1.32
C LEU A 98 0.57 -10.69 -2.13
N LEU A 99 0.40 -12.00 -2.17
CA LEU A 99 -0.78 -12.69 -2.65
C LEU A 99 -0.97 -13.98 -1.87
N VAL A 100 -2.13 -14.15 -1.27
CA VAL A 100 -2.47 -15.33 -0.48
C VAL A 100 -3.90 -15.75 -0.70
N SER A 101 -4.21 -17.03 -0.43
CA SER A 101 -5.52 -17.60 -0.67
C SER A 101 -6.07 -18.36 0.54
N GLY A 102 -7.39 -18.43 0.63
CA GLY A 102 -8.13 -19.14 1.66
C GLY A 102 -7.67 -18.79 3.07
N PRO A 103 -7.33 -19.79 3.92
CA PRO A 103 -6.96 -19.53 5.32
C PRO A 103 -5.65 -18.74 5.48
N ARG A 104 -4.86 -18.55 4.43
CA ARG A 104 -3.66 -17.70 4.49
C ARG A 104 -3.97 -16.22 4.36
N THR A 105 -5.19 -15.85 4.01
CA THR A 105 -5.64 -14.46 4.02
C THR A 105 -5.82 -13.90 5.43
N ASN A 106 -5.77 -14.75 6.47
CA ASN A 106 -5.90 -14.35 7.86
C ASN A 106 -4.91 -15.12 8.78
N PRO A 107 -3.93 -14.47 9.43
CA PRO A 107 -3.63 -13.02 9.33
C PRO A 107 -2.97 -12.64 8.00
N TRP A 108 -3.08 -11.37 7.64
CA TRP A 108 -2.45 -10.75 6.46
C TRP A 108 -0.91 -10.66 6.58
N LEU A 109 -0.25 -10.17 5.55
CA LEU A 109 1.21 -10.00 5.40
C LEU A 109 1.97 -11.32 5.17
N GLN A 110 1.52 -12.09 4.18
CA GLN A 110 2.22 -13.28 3.73
C GLN A 110 2.41 -13.22 2.21
N GLU A 111 3.60 -13.56 1.75
CA GLU A 111 3.89 -13.66 0.32
C GLU A 111 3.28 -14.91 -0.32
N CYS A 112 3.15 -14.89 -1.65
CA CYS A 112 2.64 -16.01 -2.42
C CYS A 112 3.54 -17.26 -2.26
N SER A 113 2.91 -18.41 -2.37
CA SER A 113 3.52 -19.71 -2.16
C SER A 113 3.03 -20.73 -3.19
N ASN A 114 3.51 -21.96 -3.05
CA ASN A 114 3.03 -23.10 -3.84
C ASN A 114 1.68 -23.66 -3.33
N ARG A 115 0.97 -22.94 -2.43
CA ARG A 115 -0.38 -23.36 -2.04
C ARG A 115 -1.30 -23.37 -3.25
N VAL A 116 -2.04 -24.46 -3.39
CA VAL A 116 -3.06 -24.59 -4.43
C VAL A 116 -4.33 -23.87 -3.97
N ILE A 117 -4.84 -23.01 -4.82
CA ILE A 117 -6.11 -22.27 -4.61
C ILE A 117 -7.26 -23.27 -4.73
N GLU A 118 -8.15 -23.28 -3.74
CA GLU A 118 -9.30 -24.15 -3.69
C GLU A 118 -10.60 -23.41 -4.08
N SER A 119 -11.62 -24.17 -4.47
CA SER A 119 -12.89 -23.55 -4.84
C SER A 119 -13.56 -22.84 -3.67
N GLY A 120 -13.93 -21.58 -3.89
CA GLY A 120 -14.54 -20.71 -2.89
C GLY A 120 -13.55 -19.98 -1.98
N ASP A 121 -12.24 -20.15 -2.17
CA ASP A 121 -11.21 -19.40 -1.45
C ASP A 121 -11.32 -17.89 -1.76
N LEU A 122 -11.12 -17.07 -0.73
CA LEU A 122 -10.69 -15.69 -0.95
C LEU A 122 -9.25 -15.67 -1.45
N VAL A 123 -8.96 -14.73 -2.34
CA VAL A 123 -7.60 -14.48 -2.84
C VAL A 123 -7.31 -13.00 -2.63
N ALA A 124 -6.59 -12.69 -1.57
CA ALA A 124 -6.18 -11.33 -1.24
C ALA A 124 -4.79 -11.03 -1.79
N PHE A 125 -4.58 -9.85 -2.33
CA PHE A 125 -3.28 -9.41 -2.84
C PHE A 125 -3.09 -7.91 -2.68
N ASP A 126 -1.83 -7.51 -2.70
CA ASP A 126 -1.34 -6.14 -2.70
C ASP A 126 -0.36 -5.94 -3.84
N THR A 127 -0.47 -4.83 -4.57
CA THR A 127 0.32 -4.74 -5.80
C THR A 127 1.75 -4.30 -5.56
N ASP A 128 2.03 -3.37 -4.67
CA ASP A 128 3.40 -2.84 -4.40
C ASP A 128 4.26 -2.76 -5.67
N MET A 129 3.65 -2.36 -6.79
CA MET A 129 4.23 -2.50 -8.11
C MET A 129 4.98 -1.24 -8.53
N VAL A 130 6.29 -1.33 -8.68
CA VAL A 130 7.07 -0.28 -9.35
C VAL A 130 6.90 -0.44 -10.86
N GLY A 131 6.00 0.36 -11.39
CA GLY A 131 5.55 0.31 -12.78
C GLY A 131 6.37 1.17 -13.74
N PRO A 132 5.80 1.52 -14.91
CA PRO A 132 6.44 2.41 -15.85
C PRO A 132 6.86 3.74 -15.22
N TYR A 133 8.01 4.25 -15.62
CA TYR A 133 8.63 5.48 -15.12
C TYR A 133 9.12 5.41 -13.66
N GLY A 134 9.16 4.22 -13.04
CA GLY A 134 9.64 4.02 -11.68
C GLY A 134 8.71 4.49 -10.58
N TYR A 135 7.42 4.76 -10.87
CA TYR A 135 6.42 5.10 -9.86
C TYR A 135 5.67 3.86 -9.37
N CYS A 136 5.37 3.86 -8.08
CA CYS A 136 4.62 2.79 -7.44
C CYS A 136 3.12 2.90 -7.76
N ALA A 137 2.51 1.75 -8.03
CA ALA A 137 1.07 1.55 -8.02
C ALA A 137 0.75 0.56 -6.91
N ASP A 138 0.02 1.04 -5.92
CA ASP A 138 -0.30 0.29 -4.73
C ASP A 138 -1.81 0.20 -4.53
N ILE A 139 -2.34 -1.00 -4.77
CA ILE A 139 -3.76 -1.27 -4.83
C ILE A 139 -3.99 -2.69 -4.32
N SER A 140 -4.74 -2.82 -3.24
CA SER A 140 -5.11 -4.14 -2.77
C SER A 140 -6.54 -4.50 -3.15
N ARG A 141 -6.73 -5.76 -3.53
CA ARG A 141 -8.05 -6.36 -3.73
C ARG A 141 -8.10 -7.77 -3.13
N THR A 142 -9.31 -8.18 -2.83
CA THR A 142 -9.60 -9.55 -2.45
C THR A 142 -10.64 -10.09 -3.42
N PHE A 143 -10.23 -11.07 -4.24
CA PHE A 143 -11.11 -11.83 -5.13
C PHE A 143 -11.73 -13.03 -4.40
N VAL A 144 -12.77 -13.61 -4.99
CA VAL A 144 -13.25 -14.94 -4.63
C VAL A 144 -13.01 -15.90 -5.79
N GLU A 145 -12.41 -17.06 -5.53
CA GLU A 145 -12.39 -18.11 -6.53
C GLU A 145 -13.80 -18.69 -6.72
N GLY A 146 -14.26 -18.73 -7.96
CA GLY A 146 -15.66 -19.00 -8.29
C GLY A 146 -16.48 -17.72 -8.45
N ASN A 147 -17.78 -17.82 -8.25
CA ASN A 147 -18.68 -16.72 -8.65
C ASN A 147 -19.40 -16.02 -7.49
N ARG A 148 -19.19 -16.43 -6.24
CA ARG A 148 -19.97 -15.86 -5.11
C ARG A 148 -19.24 -15.95 -3.79
N LEU A 149 -19.18 -14.81 -3.13
CA LEU A 149 -18.86 -14.73 -1.71
C LEU A 149 -19.91 -15.45 -0.89
N ASN A 150 -19.51 -16.24 0.10
CA ASN A 150 -20.41 -16.76 1.13
C ASN A 150 -20.82 -15.65 2.12
N ASP A 151 -21.72 -15.91 3.04
CA ASP A 151 -22.27 -14.88 3.93
C ASP A 151 -21.22 -14.29 4.88
N GLU A 152 -20.25 -15.10 5.33
CA GLU A 152 -19.14 -14.62 6.17
C GLU A 152 -18.16 -13.75 5.36
N GLN A 153 -17.79 -14.17 4.17
CA GLN A 153 -16.95 -13.40 3.27
C GLN A 153 -17.60 -12.06 2.91
N LYS A 154 -18.92 -12.04 2.63
CA LYS A 154 -19.68 -10.80 2.41
C LYS A 154 -19.68 -9.87 3.62
N ARG A 155 -19.82 -10.44 4.82
CA ARG A 155 -19.79 -9.66 6.06
C ARG A 155 -18.43 -8.97 6.23
N LEU A 156 -17.33 -9.71 6.10
CA LEU A 156 -15.97 -9.17 6.19
C LEU A 156 -15.70 -8.13 5.10
N TYR A 157 -16.16 -8.41 3.88
CA TYR A 157 -16.00 -7.50 2.76
C TYR A 157 -16.74 -6.17 2.98
N SER A 158 -17.97 -6.24 3.46
CA SER A 158 -18.76 -5.06 3.80
C SER A 158 -18.11 -4.22 4.90
N MET A 159 -17.53 -4.86 5.92
CA MET A 159 -16.79 -4.17 6.98
C MET A 159 -15.53 -3.48 6.44
N SER A 160 -14.80 -4.13 5.54
CA SER A 160 -13.60 -3.55 4.90
C SER A 160 -13.96 -2.36 4.01
N LEU A 161 -15.05 -2.44 3.25
CA LEU A 161 -15.56 -1.31 2.46
C LEU A 161 -16.02 -0.15 3.34
N GLU A 162 -16.70 -0.43 4.45
CA GLU A 162 -17.11 0.60 5.41
C GLU A 162 -15.88 1.31 5.98
N HIS A 163 -14.84 0.56 6.34
CA HIS A 163 -13.57 1.09 6.83
C HIS A 163 -12.94 2.07 5.82
N ILE A 164 -12.71 1.65 4.57
CA ILE A 164 -12.15 2.51 3.52
C ILE A 164 -13.03 3.74 3.30
N ASN A 165 -14.34 3.55 3.13
CA ASN A 165 -15.26 4.64 2.83
C ASN A 165 -15.34 5.67 3.95
N HIS A 166 -15.32 5.22 5.21
CA HIS A 166 -15.27 6.12 6.36
C HIS A 166 -13.97 6.93 6.34
N ASN A 167 -12.82 6.26 6.25
CA ASN A 167 -11.51 6.91 6.35
C ASN A 167 -11.29 7.90 5.21
N LYS A 168 -11.57 7.51 3.96
CA LYS A 168 -11.44 8.43 2.83
C LYS A 168 -12.35 9.66 2.94
N SER A 169 -13.51 9.54 3.58
CA SER A 169 -14.44 10.67 3.76
C SER A 169 -13.94 11.75 4.70
N LEU A 170 -12.97 11.44 5.55
CA LEU A 170 -12.39 12.36 6.52
C LEU A 170 -11.29 13.23 5.93
N ILE A 171 -10.58 12.73 4.90
CA ILE A 171 -9.29 13.27 4.46
C ILE A 171 -9.50 14.43 3.50
N LYS A 172 -8.83 15.54 3.79
CA LYS A 172 -8.66 16.71 2.93
C LYS A 172 -7.42 17.48 3.35
N ALA A 173 -6.93 18.35 2.50
CA ALA A 173 -5.82 19.23 2.84
C ALA A 173 -6.11 20.06 4.12
N GLY A 174 -5.12 20.14 4.98
CA GLY A 174 -5.18 20.80 6.28
C GLY A 174 -5.63 19.92 7.46
N LEU A 175 -6.18 18.72 7.23
CA LEU A 175 -6.49 17.79 8.32
C LEU A 175 -5.21 17.27 8.96
N ASN A 176 -5.12 17.34 10.29
CA ASN A 176 -3.97 16.82 11.04
C ASN A 176 -4.01 15.28 11.11
N PHE A 177 -2.84 14.62 11.01
CA PHE A 177 -2.75 13.15 11.03
C PHE A 177 -3.27 12.54 12.34
N ARG A 178 -3.01 13.18 13.48
CA ARG A 178 -3.53 12.71 14.77
C ARG A 178 -5.05 12.82 14.84
N GLU A 179 -5.59 13.93 14.39
CA GLU A 179 -7.04 14.15 14.32
C GLU A 179 -7.70 13.10 13.41
N PHE A 180 -7.08 12.80 12.26
CA PHE A 180 -7.53 11.74 11.38
C PHE A 180 -7.50 10.37 12.08
N ALA A 181 -6.36 9.98 12.68
CA ALA A 181 -6.22 8.69 13.36
C ALA A 181 -7.23 8.51 14.50
N GLU A 182 -7.50 9.57 15.27
CA GLU A 182 -8.50 9.55 16.35
C GLU A 182 -9.94 9.38 15.83
N LYS A 183 -10.23 9.92 14.64
CA LYS A 183 -11.55 9.86 13.98
C LYS A 183 -11.71 8.66 13.05
N SER A 184 -10.62 7.95 12.73
CA SER A 184 -10.63 6.81 11.81
C SER A 184 -11.62 5.74 12.25
N TRP A 185 -12.06 4.93 11.32
CA TRP A 185 -12.97 3.82 11.57
C TRP A 185 -12.38 2.88 12.64
N LYS A 186 -13.22 2.49 13.58
CA LYS A 186 -12.80 1.67 14.73
C LYS A 186 -12.92 0.21 14.36
N LEU A 187 -11.77 -0.45 14.28
CA LEU A 187 -11.72 -1.89 14.06
C LEU A 187 -12.38 -2.61 15.24
N PRO A 188 -13.26 -3.61 15.01
CA PRO A 188 -13.82 -4.42 16.09
C PRO A 188 -12.76 -5.11 16.94
N ASP A 189 -13.01 -5.25 18.24
CA ASP A 189 -12.06 -5.83 19.20
C ASP A 189 -11.59 -7.24 18.79
N ASN A 190 -12.47 -8.05 18.19
CA ASN A 190 -12.13 -9.40 17.73
C ASN A 190 -11.29 -9.43 16.44
N CYS A 191 -11.08 -8.30 15.78
CA CYS A 191 -10.19 -8.13 14.64
C CYS A 191 -8.87 -7.45 15.01
N TYR A 192 -8.80 -6.85 16.21
CA TYR A 192 -7.74 -5.90 16.55
C TYR A 192 -6.33 -6.52 16.56
N ASP A 193 -6.17 -7.74 17.03
CA ASP A 193 -4.85 -8.39 17.08
C ASP A 193 -4.30 -8.77 15.69
N ASN A 194 -5.18 -8.81 14.68
CA ASN A 194 -4.82 -9.09 13.29
C ASN A 194 -4.75 -7.83 12.42
N HIS A 195 -4.89 -6.62 13.00
CA HIS A 195 -4.96 -5.41 12.20
C HIS A 195 -3.68 -5.12 11.41
N TYR A 196 -3.85 -4.41 10.31
CA TYR A 196 -2.75 -3.93 9.48
C TYR A 196 -1.97 -2.81 10.21
N PRO A 197 -0.65 -2.68 10.01
CA PRO A 197 0.17 -1.73 10.75
C PRO A 197 -0.22 -0.27 10.59
N CYS A 198 -0.70 0.14 9.42
CA CYS A 198 -1.10 1.51 9.14
C CYS A 198 -2.51 1.59 8.56
N ILE A 199 -3.09 2.78 8.61
CA ILE A 199 -4.39 3.11 8.01
C ILE A 199 -4.17 3.81 6.67
N ILE A 200 -3.06 4.54 6.58
CA ILE A 200 -2.64 5.33 5.43
C ILE A 200 -1.12 5.33 5.38
N HIS A 201 -0.59 5.20 4.17
CA HIS A 201 0.79 5.58 3.87
C HIS A 201 0.86 6.46 2.62
N GLY A 202 1.99 7.14 2.45
CA GLY A 202 2.32 7.85 1.23
C GLY A 202 2.79 6.89 0.16
N VAL A 203 2.62 7.27 -1.09
CA VAL A 203 3.05 6.48 -2.24
C VAL A 203 3.62 7.40 -3.32
N GLY A 204 4.69 6.96 -3.97
CA GLY A 204 5.36 7.72 -5.01
C GLY A 204 6.35 6.86 -5.77
N LEU A 205 7.65 7.02 -5.53
CA LEU A 205 8.70 6.15 -6.07
C LEU A 205 8.80 4.82 -5.31
N CYS A 206 8.17 4.72 -4.18
CA CYS A 206 8.03 3.56 -3.31
C CYS A 206 6.89 3.86 -2.34
N ASP A 207 6.65 2.98 -1.37
CA ASP A 207 5.93 3.34 -0.16
C ASP A 207 6.74 4.35 0.62
N GLU A 208 6.12 5.47 0.95
CA GLU A 208 6.82 6.63 1.50
C GLU A 208 6.01 7.34 2.59
N TRP A 209 6.57 8.40 3.15
CA TRP A 209 5.86 9.26 4.08
C TRP A 209 4.66 9.98 3.40
N PRO A 210 3.51 10.16 4.09
CA PRO A 210 3.26 9.91 5.52
C PRO A 210 2.97 8.45 5.85
N LEU A 211 3.17 8.08 7.11
CA LEU A 211 2.68 6.83 7.68
C LEU A 211 1.74 7.14 8.85
N VAL A 212 0.48 6.79 8.75
CA VAL A 212 -0.52 7.01 9.80
C VAL A 212 -1.02 5.67 10.33
N ALA A 213 -0.61 5.34 11.55
CA ALA A 213 -0.99 4.10 12.24
C ALA A 213 -2.29 4.27 13.03
N TYR A 214 -2.82 3.15 13.53
CA TYR A 214 -3.92 3.19 14.50
C TYR A 214 -3.49 3.86 15.80
N PRO A 215 -4.37 4.69 16.42
CA PRO A 215 -3.99 5.57 17.55
C PRO A 215 -3.51 4.84 18.80
N ASN A 216 -3.82 3.56 18.95
CA ASN A 216 -3.45 2.75 20.13
C ASN A 216 -2.17 1.94 19.94
N ARG A 217 -1.49 2.08 18.79
CA ARG A 217 -0.18 1.45 18.56
C ARG A 217 0.94 2.46 18.73
N ASP A 218 1.95 2.03 19.48
CA ASP A 218 3.22 2.73 19.60
C ASP A 218 4.06 2.49 18.34
N PHE A 219 3.65 3.11 17.22
CA PHE A 219 4.49 3.18 16.03
C PHE A 219 5.44 4.36 16.21
N SER A 220 6.66 4.06 16.66
CA SER A 220 7.70 5.05 16.91
C SER A 220 8.06 5.93 15.70
N ASN A 221 7.63 5.54 14.51
CA ASN A 221 7.89 6.26 13.26
C ASN A 221 6.69 7.04 12.73
N ALA A 222 5.50 6.92 13.32
CA ALA A 222 4.32 7.67 12.89
C ALA A 222 4.43 9.12 13.35
N ASP A 223 4.65 10.05 12.41
CA ASP A 223 4.65 11.48 12.69
C ASP A 223 3.23 12.04 12.64
N TYR A 224 2.55 12.04 13.79
CA TYR A 224 1.21 12.61 13.91
C TYR A 224 1.19 14.15 13.99
N SER A 225 2.33 14.82 13.90
CA SER A 225 2.41 16.28 14.04
C SER A 225 2.10 17.05 12.75
N ALA A 226 2.19 16.35 11.61
CA ALA A 226 1.96 16.96 10.30
C ALA A 226 0.48 16.90 9.87
N ASN A 227 0.18 17.54 8.76
CA ASN A 227 -1.15 17.60 8.16
C ASN A 227 -1.11 16.98 6.76
N PHE A 228 -2.26 16.53 6.27
CA PHE A 228 -2.43 16.27 4.85
C PHE A 228 -2.28 17.56 4.06
N GLU A 229 -1.51 17.55 3.00
CA GLU A 229 -1.30 18.69 2.11
C GLU A 229 -1.84 18.40 0.71
N GLU A 230 -2.24 19.43 -0.01
CA GLU A 230 -2.69 19.31 -1.39
C GLU A 230 -1.58 18.72 -2.28
N ASN A 231 -1.94 17.83 -3.19
CA ASN A 231 -1.05 17.03 -4.04
C ASN A 231 -0.18 15.98 -3.31
N MET A 232 -0.41 15.70 -2.04
CA MET A 232 0.07 14.45 -1.47
C MET A 232 -0.62 13.28 -2.15
N THR A 233 0.13 12.21 -2.46
CA THR A 233 -0.44 10.94 -2.90
C THR A 233 -0.33 9.95 -1.78
N ILE A 234 -1.45 9.28 -1.51
CA ILE A 234 -1.60 8.36 -0.38
C ILE A 234 -2.39 7.13 -0.79
N CYS A 235 -2.12 6.04 -0.11
CA CYS A 235 -2.96 4.85 -0.08
C CYS A 235 -3.85 4.88 1.15
N VAL A 236 -5.11 4.51 1.01
CA VAL A 236 -6.06 4.32 2.11
C VAL A 236 -6.37 2.84 2.20
N GLU A 237 -6.01 2.24 3.32
CA GLU A 237 -5.97 0.81 3.50
C GLU A 237 -7.02 0.29 4.47
N SER A 238 -7.45 -0.94 4.22
CA SER A 238 -8.30 -1.70 5.13
C SER A 238 -7.90 -3.17 5.12
N TYR A 239 -7.68 -3.70 6.30
CA TYR A 239 -7.67 -5.14 6.52
C TYR A 239 -8.67 -5.51 7.60
N VAL A 240 -9.51 -6.50 7.33
CA VAL A 240 -10.49 -7.05 8.27
C VAL A 240 -10.37 -8.57 8.29
N GLY A 241 -9.90 -9.11 9.40
CA GLY A 241 -9.78 -10.55 9.66
C GLY A 241 -9.92 -10.82 11.15
N GLU A 242 -10.85 -11.67 11.54
CA GLU A 242 -11.11 -11.98 12.96
C GLU A 242 -10.00 -12.88 13.52
N VAL A 243 -9.65 -12.68 14.78
CA VAL A 243 -8.71 -13.55 15.50
C VAL A 243 -9.28 -14.96 15.57
N GLY A 244 -8.54 -15.92 14.99
CA GLY A 244 -9.01 -17.30 14.84
C GLY A 244 -10.06 -17.54 13.74
N GLY A 245 -10.43 -16.50 12.99
CA GLY A 245 -11.27 -16.61 11.79
C GLY A 245 -10.53 -17.32 10.66
N LYS A 246 -11.28 -17.85 9.69
CA LYS A 246 -10.70 -18.62 8.58
C LYS A 246 -10.01 -17.72 7.55
N GLU A 247 -10.64 -16.61 7.21
CA GLU A 247 -10.22 -15.74 6.09
C GLU A 247 -10.32 -14.27 6.49
N GLY A 248 -9.66 -13.40 5.73
CA GLY A 248 -9.69 -11.95 5.89
C GLY A 248 -9.76 -11.22 4.56
N ILE A 249 -10.14 -9.96 4.59
CA ILE A 249 -10.28 -9.08 3.43
C ILE A 249 -9.26 -7.96 3.52
N LYS A 250 -8.43 -7.80 2.48
CA LYS A 250 -7.53 -6.65 2.28
C LYS A 250 -8.04 -5.83 1.10
N LEU A 251 -8.25 -4.56 1.31
CA LEU A 251 -8.65 -3.60 0.28
C LEU A 251 -7.84 -2.32 0.42
N GLU A 252 -7.52 -1.70 -0.70
CA GLU A 252 -6.75 -0.47 -0.75
C GLU A 252 -6.98 0.25 -2.07
N ASP A 253 -6.98 1.58 -1.99
CA ASP A 253 -7.01 2.44 -3.16
C ASP A 253 -6.02 3.60 -2.99
N GLN A 254 -5.48 4.03 -4.13
CA GLN A 254 -4.53 5.13 -4.24
C GLN A 254 -5.24 6.43 -4.59
N PHE A 255 -4.88 7.51 -3.89
CA PHE A 255 -5.52 8.83 -3.99
C PHE A 255 -4.51 9.96 -4.08
N VAL A 256 -4.97 11.09 -4.62
CA VAL A 256 -4.32 12.39 -4.43
C VAL A 256 -5.17 13.25 -3.50
N VAL A 257 -4.54 13.88 -2.52
CA VAL A 257 -5.19 14.81 -1.59
C VAL A 257 -5.50 16.12 -2.31
N THR A 258 -6.73 16.59 -2.18
CA THR A 258 -7.17 17.86 -2.72
C THR A 258 -7.63 18.79 -1.60
N LYS A 259 -7.89 20.04 -1.94
CA LYS A 259 -8.41 21.04 -1.00
C LYS A 259 -9.69 20.59 -0.29
N ASP A 260 -10.59 19.91 -1.02
CA ASP A 260 -11.94 19.61 -0.54
C ASP A 260 -12.16 18.11 -0.22
N GLY A 261 -11.16 17.26 -0.43
CA GLY A 261 -11.26 15.82 -0.20
C GLY A 261 -10.17 15.02 -0.91
N LEU A 262 -10.49 13.80 -1.32
CA LEU A 262 -9.61 12.92 -2.07
C LEU A 262 -10.07 12.77 -3.52
N LYS A 263 -9.13 12.75 -4.46
CA LYS A 263 -9.36 12.32 -5.83
C LYS A 263 -8.75 10.93 -6.00
N GLN A 264 -9.58 9.95 -6.28
CA GLN A 264 -9.14 8.57 -6.51
C GLN A 264 -8.36 8.47 -7.82
N LEU A 265 -7.23 7.77 -7.79
CA LEU A 265 -6.36 7.51 -8.93
C LEU A 265 -6.59 6.11 -9.50
N SER A 266 -6.76 5.11 -8.63
CA SER A 266 -7.13 3.73 -8.99
C SER A 266 -8.61 3.64 -9.38
N SER A 267 -8.96 2.73 -10.28
CA SER A 267 -10.33 2.55 -10.78
C SER A 267 -10.79 1.10 -10.83
N PHE A 268 -9.92 0.15 -10.43
CA PHE A 268 -10.29 -1.26 -10.42
C PHE A 268 -11.46 -1.51 -9.46
N PRO A 269 -12.55 -2.20 -9.89
CA PRO A 269 -13.72 -2.40 -9.05
C PRO A 269 -13.45 -3.33 -7.86
N TYR A 270 -14.30 -3.26 -6.86
CA TYR A 270 -14.34 -4.24 -5.78
C TYR A 270 -15.06 -5.52 -6.22
N GLU A 271 -14.72 -6.67 -5.64
CA GLU A 271 -15.31 -7.97 -6.01
C GLU A 271 -16.84 -8.02 -5.85
N ILE A 272 -17.39 -7.21 -4.95
CA ILE A 272 -18.84 -7.11 -4.75
C ILE A 272 -19.57 -6.44 -5.92
N ASP A 273 -18.82 -5.74 -6.77
CA ASP A 273 -19.31 -4.97 -7.91
C ASP A 273 -19.06 -5.67 -9.27
N ILE A 274 -18.44 -6.87 -9.25
CA ILE A 274 -18.08 -7.67 -10.44
C ILE A 274 -19.10 -8.76 -10.72
#